data_52aa37c8c9b998aa6059eb5cad71a9ec
#
_entry.id   52aa37c8c9b998aa6059eb5cad71a9ec
#
_cell.length_a   1.000
_cell.length_b   1.000
_cell.length_c   1.000
_cell.angle_alpha   90.00
_cell.angle_beta   90.00
_cell.angle_gamma   90.00
#
_symmetry.space_group_name_H-M   'P 1'
#
loop_
_entity.id
_entity.type
_entity.pdbx_description
1 polymer ?
#
loop_
_entity_poly.entity_id
_entity_poly.type
_entity_poly.pdbx_seq_one_letter_code
_entity_poly.pdbx_strand_id
1 'polypeptide(L)'
;MDPPPEYVHVLTWNDGPESHYIGNLWTEQNNSTDPGRYAKQKYAPHVGWQGIIASFIQAFKAEHKATEMTPVNGEDFTGAMWYKTILQNASCPWDRANEYSVKPDGFSNGEDALNFAVVVPNSDQYWVELYSGGEQIIRAQLHAGLNYGTLPGLRPGFQRMHIVDSVAAVPTASTT
;
A
#
# COMPACT_ATOMS: atom_id res chain seq x y z
N MET A 1 -21.25 1.97 1.65
CA MET A 1 -22.09 3.15 1.97
C MET A 1 -23.45 2.90 1.36
N ASP A 2 -24.49 3.24 2.09
CA ASP A 2 -25.87 3.10 1.59
C ASP A 2 -26.65 4.36 2.00
N PRO A 3 -27.06 5.26 1.09
CA PRO A 3 -26.81 5.18 -0.36
C PRO A 3 -25.35 5.49 -0.75
N PRO A 4 -24.86 5.05 -1.92
CA PRO A 4 -23.56 5.42 -2.41
C PRO A 4 -23.53 6.91 -2.80
N PRO A 5 -22.35 7.58 -2.77
CA PRO A 5 -22.23 8.94 -3.24
C PRO A 5 -22.41 9.01 -4.76
N GLU A 6 -22.85 10.15 -5.28
CA GLU A 6 -23.03 10.36 -6.72
C GLU A 6 -21.69 10.39 -7.46
N TYR A 7 -20.63 10.85 -6.81
CA TYR A 7 -19.28 10.90 -7.36
C TYR A 7 -18.21 10.70 -6.28
N VAL A 8 -17.03 10.26 -6.71
CA VAL A 8 -15.85 10.10 -5.85
C VAL A 8 -14.68 10.83 -6.49
N HIS A 9 -13.96 11.60 -5.69
CA HIS A 9 -12.76 12.30 -6.10
C HIS A 9 -11.54 11.67 -5.43
N VAL A 10 -10.57 11.23 -6.24
CA VAL A 10 -9.30 10.69 -5.77
C VAL A 10 -8.22 11.76 -5.88
N LEU A 11 -7.57 12.08 -4.79
CA LEU A 11 -6.50 13.08 -4.67
C LEU A 11 -5.20 12.39 -4.28
N THR A 12 -4.08 12.68 -4.93
CA THR A 12 -3.79 13.48 -6.11
C THR A 12 -3.06 12.62 -7.13
N TRP A 13 -2.87 13.15 -8.39
CA TRP A 13 -2.12 12.40 -9.38
C TRP A 13 -0.60 12.48 -9.16
N ASN A 14 -0.06 13.67 -8.93
CA ASN A 14 1.39 13.93 -8.95
C ASN A 14 1.88 14.89 -7.86
N ASP A 15 1.19 14.99 -6.75
CA ASP A 15 1.61 15.83 -5.62
C ASP A 15 2.76 15.16 -4.85
N GLY A 16 3.96 15.35 -5.35
CA GLY A 16 5.18 14.78 -4.79
C GLY A 16 5.60 15.41 -3.46
N PRO A 17 5.59 16.75 -3.32
CA PRO A 17 6.03 17.40 -2.09
C PRO A 17 5.26 16.98 -0.84
N GLU A 18 3.96 16.76 -0.98
CA GLU A 18 3.10 16.28 0.12
C GLU A 18 2.98 14.77 0.20
N SER A 19 3.65 14.03 -0.70
CA SER A 19 3.59 12.56 -0.78
C SER A 19 2.19 12.00 -1.04
N HIS A 20 1.31 12.78 -1.67
CA HIS A 20 -0.05 12.37 -2.01
C HIS A 20 -0.19 11.81 -3.44
N TYR A 21 0.91 11.60 -4.14
CA TYR A 21 0.91 11.16 -5.53
C TYR A 21 0.44 9.69 -5.67
N ILE A 22 -0.42 9.46 -6.63
CA ILE A 22 -0.88 8.12 -7.05
C ILE A 22 -0.27 7.75 -8.39
N GLY A 23 -0.02 8.75 -9.23
CA GLY A 23 0.64 8.63 -10.52
C GLY A 23 2.15 8.75 -10.43
N ASN A 24 2.74 9.12 -11.55
CA ASN A 24 4.18 9.34 -11.63
C ASN A 24 4.54 10.75 -11.19
N LEU A 25 5.63 10.87 -10.45
CA LEU A 25 6.26 12.15 -10.17
C LEU A 25 6.95 12.67 -11.43
N TRP A 26 6.75 13.92 -11.74
CA TRP A 26 7.44 14.57 -12.84
C TRP A 26 8.85 14.96 -12.43
N THR A 27 9.81 14.64 -13.28
CA THR A 27 11.23 14.90 -13.02
C THR A 27 11.50 16.40 -12.80
N GLU A 28 10.81 17.25 -13.56
CA GLU A 28 10.95 18.71 -13.48
C GLU A 28 10.50 19.27 -12.13
N GLN A 29 9.43 18.72 -11.57
CA GLN A 29 8.92 19.09 -10.26
C GLN A 29 9.91 18.75 -9.13
N ASN A 30 10.68 17.68 -9.30
CA ASN A 30 11.59 17.15 -8.30
C ASN A 30 13.05 17.47 -8.54
N ASN A 31 13.37 18.26 -9.57
CA ASN A 31 14.74 18.72 -9.85
C ASN A 31 15.21 19.87 -8.95
N SER A 32 14.31 20.52 -8.23
CA SER A 32 14.73 21.45 -7.18
C SER A 32 15.31 20.68 -6.00
N THR A 33 16.21 21.30 -5.27
CA THR A 33 17.05 20.66 -4.26
C THR A 33 16.27 19.93 -3.17
N ASP A 34 15.12 20.43 -2.75
CA ASP A 34 14.39 19.90 -1.59
C ASP A 34 13.31 18.87 -1.93
N PRO A 35 12.35 19.12 -2.83
CA PRO A 35 11.41 18.07 -3.23
C PRO A 35 12.10 16.83 -3.77
N GLY A 36 13.19 16.97 -4.54
CA GLY A 36 13.96 15.86 -5.09
C GLY A 36 14.67 15.00 -4.03
N ARG A 37 14.89 15.52 -2.82
CA ARG A 37 15.46 14.77 -1.71
C ARG A 37 14.44 13.82 -1.07
N TYR A 38 13.20 14.25 -0.96
CA TYR A 38 12.18 13.61 -0.12
C TYR A 38 11.13 12.86 -0.93
N ALA A 39 10.73 13.38 -2.08
CA ALA A 39 9.77 12.75 -2.99
C ALA A 39 10.48 11.88 -4.04
N LYS A 40 10.92 10.68 -3.66
CA LYS A 40 11.62 9.75 -4.56
C LYS A 40 10.77 8.55 -4.89
N GLN A 41 10.06 8.60 -5.99
CA GLN A 41 9.23 7.49 -6.49
C GLN A 41 9.99 6.15 -6.57
N LYS A 42 11.29 6.18 -6.84
CA LYS A 42 12.13 4.96 -6.87
C LYS A 42 12.13 4.21 -5.54
N TYR A 43 12.08 4.92 -4.41
CA TYR A 43 12.17 4.34 -3.08
C TYR A 43 10.82 4.25 -2.36
N ALA A 44 9.85 5.05 -2.80
CA ALA A 44 8.50 5.07 -2.26
C ALA A 44 7.48 5.14 -3.43
N PRO A 45 7.39 4.07 -4.25
CA PRO A 45 6.43 4.04 -5.34
C PRO A 45 5.01 3.95 -4.80
N HIS A 46 4.09 4.76 -5.35
CA HIS A 46 2.67 4.70 -5.02
C HIS A 46 1.83 4.01 -6.11
N VAL A 47 2.48 3.43 -7.11
CA VAL A 47 1.80 2.79 -8.25
C VAL A 47 0.89 1.60 -7.87
N GLY A 48 1.12 0.98 -6.72
CA GLY A 48 0.25 -0.08 -6.20
C GLY A 48 -1.20 0.36 -6.01
N TRP A 49 -1.45 1.64 -5.75
CA TRP A 49 -2.79 2.19 -5.64
C TRP A 49 -3.55 2.20 -6.97
N GLN A 50 -2.87 2.28 -8.11
CA GLN A 50 -3.51 2.44 -9.42
C GLN A 50 -4.41 1.25 -9.75
N GLY A 51 -3.98 0.03 -9.51
CA GLY A 51 -4.77 -1.18 -9.73
C GLY A 51 -6.02 -1.23 -8.84
N ILE A 52 -5.88 -0.88 -7.56
CA ILE A 52 -6.99 -0.84 -6.61
C ILE A 52 -7.99 0.24 -7.02
N ILE A 53 -7.53 1.43 -7.39
CA ILE A 53 -8.38 2.54 -7.83
C ILE A 53 -9.12 2.17 -9.12
N ALA A 54 -8.45 1.52 -10.06
CA ALA A 54 -9.08 1.07 -11.30
C ALA A 54 -10.19 0.04 -11.02
N SER A 55 -9.94 -0.94 -10.15
CA SER A 55 -10.94 -1.91 -9.70
C SER A 55 -12.11 -1.24 -8.98
N PHE A 56 -11.83 -0.26 -8.13
CA PHE A 56 -12.84 0.54 -7.45
C PHE A 56 -13.71 1.32 -8.44
N ILE A 57 -13.10 2.01 -9.41
CA ILE A 57 -13.84 2.79 -10.43
C ILE A 57 -14.75 1.88 -11.23
N GLN A 58 -14.30 0.70 -11.62
CA GLN A 58 -15.12 -0.27 -12.35
C GLN A 58 -16.32 -0.72 -11.53
N ALA A 59 -16.09 -1.12 -10.27
CA ALA A 59 -17.17 -1.54 -9.37
C ALA A 59 -18.14 -0.40 -9.05
N PHE A 60 -17.64 0.80 -8.80
CA PHE A 60 -18.46 1.97 -8.51
C PHE A 60 -19.41 2.32 -9.68
N LYS A 61 -18.91 2.31 -10.92
CA LYS A 61 -19.73 2.56 -12.14
C LYS A 61 -20.76 1.45 -12.39
N ALA A 62 -20.50 0.25 -11.94
CA ALA A 62 -21.41 -0.90 -12.05
C ALA A 62 -22.35 -1.04 -10.84
N GLU A 63 -22.30 -0.10 -9.89
CA GLU A 63 -23.06 -0.15 -8.64
C GLU A 63 -22.79 -1.42 -7.81
N HIS A 64 -21.63 -2.01 -7.96
CA HIS A 64 -21.19 -3.20 -7.24
C HIS A 64 -20.71 -2.86 -5.81
N LYS A 65 -20.80 -3.85 -4.93
CA LYS A 65 -20.24 -3.79 -3.55
C LYS A 65 -18.73 -4.05 -3.56
N ALA A 66 -18.07 -3.74 -2.47
CA ALA A 66 -16.64 -4.02 -2.28
C ALA A 66 -16.30 -5.52 -2.43
N THR A 67 -17.20 -6.41 -2.03
CA THR A 67 -17.08 -7.87 -2.19
C THR A 67 -17.23 -8.35 -3.64
N GLU A 68 -17.65 -7.48 -4.54
CA GLU A 68 -17.84 -7.74 -5.97
C GLU A 68 -16.78 -7.04 -6.83
N MET A 69 -15.83 -6.34 -6.20
CA MET A 69 -14.69 -5.78 -6.91
C MET A 69 -13.86 -6.91 -7.52
N THR A 70 -13.36 -6.66 -8.72
CA THR A 70 -12.46 -7.59 -9.43
C THR A 70 -11.22 -6.85 -9.91
N PRO A 71 -10.07 -7.52 -10.02
CA PRO A 71 -8.91 -6.96 -10.68
C PRO A 71 -9.26 -6.56 -12.12
N VAL A 72 -8.64 -5.48 -12.60
CA VAL A 72 -8.83 -5.02 -13.99
C VAL A 72 -7.75 -5.58 -14.91
N ASN A 73 -7.97 -5.46 -16.23
CA ASN A 73 -7.00 -5.83 -17.26
C ASN A 73 -6.58 -7.32 -17.26
N GLY A 74 -7.41 -8.22 -16.71
CA GLY A 74 -7.14 -9.66 -16.68
C GLY A 74 -6.06 -10.07 -15.67
N GLU A 75 -5.74 -9.21 -14.72
CA GLU A 75 -4.85 -9.55 -13.62
C GLU A 75 -5.50 -10.57 -12.67
N ASP A 76 -4.70 -11.49 -12.15
CA ASP A 76 -5.16 -12.47 -11.17
C ASP A 76 -5.51 -11.83 -9.83
N PHE A 77 -4.80 -10.78 -9.45
CA PHE A 77 -5.06 -9.94 -8.27
C PHE A 77 -4.46 -8.56 -8.45
N THR A 78 -4.90 -7.61 -7.64
CA THR A 78 -4.23 -6.31 -7.50
C THR A 78 -4.20 -5.91 -6.04
N GLY A 79 -3.15 -5.21 -5.62
CA GLY A 79 -3.04 -4.82 -4.23
C GLY A 79 -1.92 -3.83 -3.95
N ALA A 80 -1.98 -3.24 -2.77
CA ALA A 80 -0.95 -2.38 -2.22
C ALA A 80 -0.80 -2.61 -0.73
N MET A 81 0.39 -2.36 -0.22
CA MET A 81 0.65 -2.18 1.21
C MET A 81 1.29 -0.83 1.44
N TRP A 82 1.05 -0.25 2.61
CA TRP A 82 1.65 1.03 2.99
C TRP A 82 1.89 1.09 4.48
N TYR A 83 2.89 1.87 4.85
CA TYR A 83 3.35 2.00 6.22
C TYR A 83 4.17 3.28 6.41
N LYS A 84 4.37 3.71 7.64
CA LYS A 84 5.30 4.79 7.97
C LYS A 84 6.73 4.26 7.87
N THR A 85 7.58 4.98 7.15
CA THR A 85 9.00 4.61 7.02
C THR A 85 9.83 4.94 8.26
N ILE A 86 9.31 5.81 9.13
CA ILE A 86 9.95 6.21 10.40
C ILE A 86 8.99 5.90 11.53
N LEU A 87 9.39 5.06 12.46
CA LEU A 87 8.59 4.68 13.61
C LEU A 87 8.40 5.86 14.59
N GLN A 88 7.32 5.83 15.37
CA GLN A 88 7.00 6.90 16.32
C GLN A 88 8.12 7.14 17.35
N ASN A 89 8.75 6.06 17.80
CA ASN A 89 9.83 6.11 18.78
C ASN A 89 11.23 6.31 18.17
N ALA A 90 11.33 6.46 16.84
CA ALA A 90 12.61 6.69 16.19
C ALA A 90 13.24 8.00 16.67
N SER A 91 14.52 7.94 17.00
CA SER A 91 15.33 9.11 17.29
C SER A 91 16.12 9.47 16.04
N CYS A 92 15.88 10.67 15.53
CA CYS A 92 16.65 11.21 14.41
C CYS A 92 17.66 12.23 14.96
N PRO A 93 18.90 12.23 14.46
CA PRO A 93 19.85 13.29 14.79
C PRO A 93 19.26 14.62 14.33
N TRP A 94 19.16 15.56 15.24
CA TRP A 94 18.65 16.88 14.92
C TRP A 94 19.76 17.77 14.35
N ASP A 95 19.59 18.20 13.12
CA ASP A 95 20.43 19.22 12.51
C ASP A 95 19.65 20.53 12.52
N ARG A 96 20.10 21.48 13.34
CA ARG A 96 19.48 22.83 13.43
C ARG A 96 19.55 23.62 12.13
N ALA A 97 20.44 23.25 11.22
CA ALA A 97 20.57 23.89 9.91
C ALA A 97 19.55 23.34 8.88
N ASN A 98 18.80 22.29 9.25
CA ASN A 98 17.85 21.65 8.36
C ASN A 98 16.49 21.49 9.03
N GLU A 99 15.55 22.35 8.68
CA GLU A 99 14.18 22.32 9.20
C GLU A 99 13.43 21.01 8.93
N TYR A 100 13.84 20.25 7.90
CA TYR A 100 13.27 18.92 7.57
C TYR A 100 13.78 17.79 8.46
N SER A 101 14.75 18.04 9.32
CA SER A 101 15.28 17.03 10.27
C SER A 101 14.49 16.96 11.58
N VAL A 102 13.42 17.71 11.71
CA VAL A 102 12.57 17.75 12.90
C VAL A 102 11.31 16.91 12.68
N LYS A 103 10.86 16.20 13.71
CA LYS A 103 9.57 15.52 13.65
C LYS A 103 8.46 16.56 13.42
N PRO A 104 7.65 16.42 12.36
CA PRO A 104 6.58 17.36 12.10
C PRO A 104 5.48 17.30 13.19
N ASP A 105 4.73 18.37 13.31
CA ASP A 105 3.55 18.38 14.16
C ASP A 105 2.57 17.28 13.72
N GLY A 106 1.99 16.58 14.70
CA GLY A 106 1.10 15.46 14.42
C GLY A 106 1.79 14.15 14.03
N PHE A 107 3.14 14.07 14.03
CA PHE A 107 3.86 12.83 13.72
C PHE A 107 3.41 11.64 14.57
N SER A 108 3.04 11.87 15.82
CA SER A 108 2.54 10.86 16.75
C SER A 108 1.10 10.43 16.51
N ASN A 109 0.35 11.12 15.64
CA ASN A 109 -1.04 10.77 15.35
C ASN A 109 -1.18 9.53 14.46
N GLY A 110 -0.11 9.17 13.74
CA GLY A 110 -0.09 7.96 12.91
C GLY A 110 0.39 6.76 13.72
N GLU A 111 -0.17 5.60 13.49
CA GLU A 111 0.24 4.35 14.11
C GLU A 111 1.44 3.71 13.42
N ASP A 112 2.26 2.98 14.18
CA ASP A 112 3.29 2.10 13.64
C ASP A 112 2.63 0.79 13.19
N ALA A 113 1.98 0.84 12.05
CA ALA A 113 1.21 -0.26 11.49
C ALA A 113 1.56 -0.53 10.03
N LEU A 114 1.46 -1.80 9.65
CA LEU A 114 1.46 -2.24 8.27
C LEU A 114 0.01 -2.32 7.78
N ASN A 115 -0.32 -1.58 6.75
CA ASN A 115 -1.63 -1.58 6.14
C ASN A 115 -1.57 -2.29 4.79
N PHE A 116 -2.66 -2.92 4.40
CA PHE A 116 -2.78 -3.53 3.08
C PHE A 116 -4.20 -3.44 2.53
N ALA A 117 -4.30 -3.50 1.23
CA ALA A 117 -5.53 -3.74 0.50
C ALA A 117 -5.24 -4.62 -0.72
N VAL A 118 -6.07 -5.63 -0.95
CA VAL A 118 -5.93 -6.58 -2.05
C VAL A 118 -7.31 -6.89 -2.62
N VAL A 119 -7.42 -6.88 -3.93
CA VAL A 119 -8.62 -7.31 -4.67
C VAL A 119 -8.31 -8.62 -5.37
N VAL A 120 -9.14 -9.64 -5.13
CA VAL A 120 -9.05 -10.95 -5.78
C VAL A 120 -10.40 -11.32 -6.40
N PRO A 121 -10.42 -12.05 -7.53
CA PRO A 121 -11.67 -12.38 -8.22
C PRO A 121 -12.46 -13.48 -7.54
N ASN A 122 -11.79 -14.40 -6.83
CA ASN A 122 -12.38 -15.60 -6.26
C ASN A 122 -12.01 -15.76 -4.79
N SER A 123 -12.93 -16.30 -4.01
CA SER A 123 -12.68 -16.72 -2.64
C SER A 123 -11.81 -17.97 -2.58
N ASP A 124 -11.07 -18.09 -1.49
CA ASP A 124 -10.40 -19.32 -1.04
C ASP A 124 -9.22 -19.81 -1.91
N GLN A 125 -8.94 -19.12 -3.00
CA GLN A 125 -7.80 -19.42 -3.86
C GLN A 125 -6.50 -18.76 -3.37
N TYR A 126 -6.61 -17.57 -2.83
CA TYR A 126 -5.45 -16.73 -2.49
C TYR A 126 -5.31 -16.52 -0.99
N TRP A 127 -4.06 -16.37 -0.57
CA TRP A 127 -3.66 -16.00 0.79
C TRP A 127 -2.80 -14.75 0.73
N VAL A 128 -2.94 -13.86 1.71
CA VAL A 128 -1.99 -12.79 1.94
C VAL A 128 -1.03 -13.19 3.06
N GLU A 129 0.25 -13.00 2.81
CA GLU A 129 1.31 -13.12 3.80
C GLU A 129 1.99 -11.77 3.96
N LEU A 130 2.03 -11.27 5.18
CA LEU A 130 2.68 -10.00 5.49
C LEU A 130 3.88 -10.25 6.41
N TYR A 131 4.96 -9.53 6.11
CA TYR A 131 6.22 -9.60 6.81
C TYR A 131 6.61 -8.20 7.29
N SER A 132 7.09 -8.11 8.52
CA SER A 132 7.61 -6.88 9.11
C SER A 132 8.92 -7.16 9.83
N GLY A 133 9.98 -6.39 9.51
CA GLY A 133 11.32 -6.63 10.04
C GLY A 133 11.91 -7.97 9.63
N GLY A 134 11.43 -8.55 8.52
CA GLY A 134 11.88 -9.85 8.02
C GLY A 134 11.12 -11.05 8.60
N GLU A 135 10.24 -10.87 9.57
CA GLU A 135 9.42 -11.94 10.16
C GLU A 135 8.00 -11.91 9.61
N GLN A 136 7.43 -13.09 9.36
CA GLN A 136 6.02 -13.21 8.99
C GLN A 136 5.15 -12.86 10.19
N ILE A 137 4.29 -11.85 10.01
CA ILE A 137 3.39 -11.35 11.06
C ILE A 137 1.96 -11.84 10.91
N ILE A 138 1.56 -12.17 9.67
CA ILE A 138 0.25 -12.76 9.40
C ILE A 138 0.28 -13.62 8.13
N ARG A 139 -0.58 -14.63 8.12
CA ARG A 139 -1.07 -15.31 6.92
C ARG A 139 -2.57 -15.40 7.04
N ALA A 140 -3.31 -14.88 6.06
CA ALA A 140 -4.76 -14.87 6.05
C ALA A 140 -5.30 -15.23 4.67
N GLN A 141 -6.39 -15.96 4.66
CA GLN A 141 -7.11 -16.29 3.44
C GLN A 141 -7.83 -15.05 2.91
N LEU A 142 -7.81 -14.86 1.59
CA LEU A 142 -8.51 -13.80 0.91
C LEU A 142 -9.86 -14.27 0.39
N HIS A 143 -10.85 -13.37 0.50
CA HIS A 143 -12.20 -13.60 -0.03
C HIS A 143 -12.38 -12.79 -1.32
N ALA A 144 -13.34 -13.18 -2.17
CA ALA A 144 -13.67 -12.44 -3.38
C ALA A 144 -13.89 -10.97 -3.09
N GLY A 145 -13.40 -10.11 -3.98
CA GLY A 145 -13.50 -8.66 -3.84
C GLY A 145 -12.36 -8.04 -3.06
N LEU A 146 -12.65 -6.93 -2.39
CA LEU A 146 -11.70 -6.13 -1.63
C LEU A 146 -11.45 -6.72 -0.24
N ASN A 147 -10.21 -7.06 0.03
CA ASN A 147 -9.69 -7.42 1.36
C ASN A 147 -8.76 -6.32 1.85
N TYR A 148 -8.86 -5.94 3.11
CA TYR A 148 -7.99 -4.91 3.68
C TYR A 148 -7.80 -5.12 5.18
N GLY A 149 -6.74 -4.54 5.71
CA GLY A 149 -6.47 -4.61 7.13
C GLY A 149 -5.34 -3.71 7.57
N THR A 150 -5.27 -3.53 8.88
CA THR A 150 -4.24 -2.79 9.59
C THR A 150 -3.62 -3.68 10.65
N LEU A 151 -2.32 -3.85 10.61
CA LEU A 151 -1.57 -4.69 11.55
C LEU A 151 -0.63 -3.80 12.36
N PRO A 152 -0.92 -3.56 13.63
CA PRO A 152 -0.06 -2.78 14.52
C PRO A 152 1.25 -3.52 14.80
N GLY A 153 2.25 -2.79 15.27
CA GLY A 153 3.53 -3.37 15.66
C GLY A 153 4.53 -3.48 14.50
N LEU A 154 4.50 -2.49 13.61
CA LEU A 154 5.50 -2.34 12.55
C LEU A 154 6.92 -2.35 13.14
N ARG A 155 7.81 -3.15 12.56
CA ARG A 155 9.20 -3.32 12.99
C ARG A 155 10.17 -2.69 11.99
N PRO A 156 11.35 -2.20 12.45
CA PRO A 156 12.40 -1.76 11.54
C PRO A 156 12.85 -2.89 10.59
N GLY A 157 13.24 -2.51 9.37
CA GLY A 157 13.70 -3.45 8.36
C GLY A 157 12.75 -3.58 7.18
N PHE A 158 12.89 -4.68 6.43
CA PHE A 158 12.08 -4.89 5.25
C PHE A 158 10.63 -5.18 5.59
N GLN A 159 9.74 -4.52 4.86
CA GLN A 159 8.31 -4.79 4.86
C GLN A 159 7.95 -5.48 3.55
N ARG A 160 7.13 -6.51 3.61
CA ARG A 160 6.79 -7.29 2.43
C ARG A 160 5.37 -7.83 2.49
N MET A 161 4.72 -7.84 1.35
CA MET A 161 3.44 -8.51 1.13
C MET A 161 3.61 -9.54 0.00
N HIS A 162 3.18 -10.75 0.25
CA HIS A 162 3.05 -11.80 -0.77
C HIS A 162 1.60 -12.19 -0.91
N ILE A 163 1.16 -12.36 -2.14
CA ILE A 163 -0.09 -13.04 -2.46
C ILE A 163 0.28 -14.43 -2.95
N VAL A 164 -0.21 -15.44 -2.27
CA VAL A 164 0.13 -16.84 -2.51
C VAL A 164 -1.11 -17.56 -3.01
N ASP A 165 -0.99 -18.23 -4.15
CA ASP A 165 -2.01 -19.15 -4.64
C ASP A 165 -1.95 -20.46 -3.86
N SER A 166 -3.10 -20.95 -3.41
CA SER A 166 -3.21 -22.22 -2.67
C SER A 166 -2.76 -23.43 -3.50
N VAL A 167 -2.85 -23.35 -4.83
CA VAL A 167 -2.45 -24.44 -5.74
C VAL A 167 -0.92 -24.46 -5.94
N ALA A 168 -0.24 -23.31 -5.81
CA ALA A 168 1.21 -23.19 -5.98
C ALA A 168 2.02 -23.59 -4.73
N ALA A 169 1.38 -23.85 -3.60
CA ALA A 169 2.02 -24.08 -2.29
C ALA A 169 2.29 -25.55 -1.96
N VAL A 170 2.35 -26.45 -2.95
CA VAL A 170 2.87 -27.81 -2.72
C VAL A 170 4.38 -27.81 -3.03
N PRO A 171 5.26 -27.77 -2.02
CA PRO A 171 6.66 -28.08 -2.25
C PRO A 171 6.70 -29.53 -2.70
N THR A 172 7.10 -29.80 -3.93
CA THR A 172 7.55 -31.13 -4.31
C THR A 172 8.72 -31.46 -3.42
N ALA A 173 8.47 -32.34 -2.44
CA ALA A 173 9.53 -32.94 -1.65
C ALA A 173 10.47 -33.63 -2.64
N SER A 174 11.64 -33.05 -2.84
CA SER A 174 12.74 -33.71 -3.53
C SER A 174 13.26 -34.80 -2.60
N THR A 175 12.83 -36.02 -2.84
CA THR A 175 13.50 -37.21 -2.28
C THR A 175 14.81 -37.39 -3.00
N THR A 176 15.92 -37.14 -2.34
CA THR A 176 17.24 -37.72 -2.60
C THR A 176 17.63 -38.62 -1.47
#